data_8cf045dd5ee5127f4ac4506926f33788
#
_entry.id   8cf045dd5ee5127f4ac4506926f33788
#
_cell.length_a   1.000
_cell.length_b   1.000
_cell.length_c   1.000
_cell.angle_alpha   90.00
_cell.angle_beta   90.00
_cell.angle_gamma   90.00
#
_symmetry.space_group_name_H-M   'P 1'
#
loop_
_entity.id
_entity.type
_entity.pdbx_description
1 polymer ?
#
loop_
_entity_poly.entity_id
_entity_poly.type
_entity_poly.pdbx_seq_one_letter_code
_entity_poly.pdbx_strand_id
1 'polypeptide(L)'
;MVFVMIVVGGMTRLTHSGLSIVEWQPIVGAVPPVTDAQWEERFAKYRETPEYRLRNHDMTLEGFKGIFWWEYGHRLLGRVIGLVFLLPFLWFIARRRIPRRLAWPLAGIFVLGALQGAVGWFMVKSGLVDDPRVSSVRLAMHLGLAFLIYASMLWVALGLLYGREPAKVGLARGARALAALVFVMVLSGAFVAAIHAGYAYNTFPLMDGSLIPPEILMIDPWWMNFVHNMATVQFVHRTLAMVIAMFVALIWWRVRVGTPRASRARAWAHALAGFAAIQICVGIATLLMRVPLPLAAIHQAGAVLVFTCAVGLAHALRGDRGLHP
;
A
#
# COMPACT_ATOMS: atom_id res chain seq x y z
N MET A 1 6.36 -9.32 7.93
CA MET A 1 5.08 -8.95 8.56
C MET A 1 4.42 -7.75 7.87
N VAL A 2 5.06 -6.56 7.73
CA VAL A 2 4.41 -5.36 7.10
C VAL A 2 3.99 -5.62 5.65
N PHE A 3 4.77 -6.34 4.85
CA PHE A 3 4.36 -6.80 3.52
C PHE A 3 3.02 -7.55 3.57
N VAL A 4 2.93 -8.55 4.45
CA VAL A 4 1.69 -9.35 4.63
C VAL A 4 0.54 -8.48 5.10
N MET A 5 0.81 -7.50 5.99
CA MET A 5 -0.18 -6.54 6.46
C MET A 5 -0.80 -5.72 5.33
N ILE A 6 0.02 -5.24 4.38
CA ILE A 6 -0.46 -4.49 3.22
C ILE A 6 -1.36 -5.39 2.33
N VAL A 7 -0.96 -6.65 2.13
CA VAL A 7 -1.75 -7.60 1.31
C VAL A 7 -3.07 -7.93 2.01
N VAL A 8 -3.04 -8.26 3.31
CA VAL A 8 -4.26 -8.56 4.11
C VAL A 8 -5.20 -7.36 4.16
N GLY A 9 -4.65 -6.13 4.31
CA GLY A 9 -5.46 -4.91 4.24
C GLY A 9 -6.17 -4.72 2.89
N GLY A 10 -5.49 -5.07 1.79
CA GLY A 10 -6.12 -5.10 0.48
C GLY A 10 -7.20 -6.16 0.33
N MET A 11 -6.98 -7.35 0.88
CA MET A 11 -8.00 -8.41 0.91
C MET A 11 -9.22 -7.98 1.72
N THR A 12 -9.03 -7.37 2.90
CA THR A 12 -10.13 -6.82 3.71
C THR A 12 -10.98 -5.83 2.92
N ARG A 13 -10.35 -5.00 2.08
CA ARG A 13 -11.08 -4.09 1.20
C ARG A 13 -11.78 -4.82 0.04
N LEU A 14 -11.09 -5.74 -0.65
CA LEU A 14 -11.62 -6.47 -1.81
C LEU A 14 -12.77 -7.39 -1.45
N THR A 15 -12.81 -7.88 -0.22
CA THR A 15 -13.90 -8.72 0.33
C THR A 15 -15.02 -7.90 0.98
N HIS A 16 -14.97 -6.56 0.89
CA HIS A 16 -15.92 -5.65 1.55
C HIS A 16 -16.07 -5.93 3.06
N SER A 17 -14.98 -6.28 3.73
CA SER A 17 -14.98 -6.64 5.16
C SER A 17 -14.61 -5.50 6.09
N GLY A 18 -14.11 -4.38 5.56
CA GLY A 18 -13.45 -3.32 6.35
C GLY A 18 -14.38 -2.39 7.14
N LEU A 19 -15.70 -2.65 7.17
CA LEU A 19 -16.70 -1.91 7.94
C LEU A 19 -17.47 -2.81 8.91
N SER A 20 -17.04 -4.06 9.10
CA SER A 20 -17.72 -5.05 9.97
C SER A 20 -17.52 -4.77 11.46
N ILE A 21 -16.42 -4.10 11.84
CA ILE A 21 -16.10 -3.76 13.23
C ILE A 21 -16.28 -2.26 13.45
N VAL A 22 -17.43 -1.87 13.97
CA VAL A 22 -17.89 -0.48 14.09
C VAL A 22 -17.25 0.32 15.21
N GLU A 23 -16.52 -0.33 16.12
CA GLU A 23 -15.90 0.30 17.29
C GLU A 23 -14.37 0.32 17.18
N TRP A 24 -13.78 1.42 17.64
CA TRP A 24 -12.33 1.48 17.82
C TRP A 24 -11.95 1.01 19.23
N GLN A 25 -11.56 -0.25 19.31
CA GLN A 25 -11.14 -0.87 20.57
C GLN A 25 -9.67 -1.34 20.42
N PRO A 26 -8.69 -0.45 20.63
CA PRO A 26 -7.28 -0.77 20.35
C PRO A 26 -6.73 -1.88 21.25
N ILE A 27 -7.18 -1.98 22.49
CA ILE A 27 -6.73 -2.96 23.48
C ILE A 27 -7.75 -4.10 23.62
N VAL A 28 -8.97 -3.81 24.06
CA VAL A 28 -10.01 -4.81 24.33
C VAL A 28 -10.40 -5.59 23.06
N GLY A 29 -10.40 -4.94 21.90
CA GLY A 29 -10.66 -5.57 20.60
C GLY A 29 -9.60 -6.56 20.12
N ALA A 30 -8.61 -6.91 20.96
CA ALA A 30 -7.68 -8.01 20.69
C ALA A 30 -8.28 -9.40 20.98
N VAL A 31 -9.37 -9.46 21.73
CA VAL A 31 -10.11 -10.70 22.00
C VAL A 31 -11.33 -10.75 21.09
N PRO A 32 -11.48 -11.81 20.26
CA PRO A 32 -12.66 -11.95 19.40
C PRO A 32 -13.88 -12.36 20.23
N PRO A 33 -15.12 -12.25 19.70
CA PRO A 33 -16.30 -12.82 20.32
C PRO A 33 -16.13 -14.33 20.47
N VAL A 34 -16.43 -14.87 21.67
CA VAL A 34 -16.28 -16.31 22.01
C VAL A 34 -17.61 -16.97 22.34
N THR A 35 -18.68 -16.17 22.63
CA THR A 35 -20.02 -16.67 22.90
C THR A 35 -21.01 -16.22 21.85
N ASP A 36 -22.10 -16.97 21.67
CA ASP A 36 -23.17 -16.59 20.74
C ASP A 36 -23.77 -15.22 21.07
N ALA A 37 -23.94 -14.91 22.35
CA ALA A 37 -24.43 -13.61 22.79
C ALA A 37 -23.51 -12.45 22.34
N GLN A 38 -22.20 -12.65 22.41
CA GLN A 38 -21.22 -11.65 21.93
C GLN A 38 -21.27 -11.49 20.40
N TRP A 39 -21.46 -12.59 19.67
CA TRP A 39 -21.63 -12.53 18.21
C TRP A 39 -22.89 -11.78 17.82
N GLU A 40 -24.01 -12.07 18.47
CA GLU A 40 -25.28 -11.36 18.23
C GLU A 40 -25.16 -9.85 18.56
N GLU A 41 -24.48 -9.48 19.65
CA GLU A 41 -24.22 -8.07 19.99
C GLU A 41 -23.44 -7.37 18.87
N ARG A 42 -22.35 -8.00 18.36
CA ARG A 42 -21.54 -7.42 17.28
C ARG A 42 -22.33 -7.31 15.99
N PHE A 43 -23.11 -8.33 15.66
CA PHE A 43 -23.96 -8.30 14.49
C PHE A 43 -25.08 -7.27 14.59
N ALA A 44 -25.68 -7.10 15.76
CA ALA A 44 -26.68 -6.05 16.01
C ALA A 44 -26.10 -4.64 15.73
N LYS A 45 -24.88 -4.36 16.20
CA LYS A 45 -24.18 -3.09 15.92
C LYS A 45 -23.87 -2.92 14.42
N TYR A 46 -23.47 -4.00 13.72
CA TYR A 46 -23.24 -3.96 12.28
C TYR A 46 -24.53 -3.67 11.49
N ARG A 47 -25.67 -4.22 11.91
CA ARG A 47 -26.98 -3.97 11.27
C ARG A 47 -27.41 -2.50 11.30
N GLU A 48 -26.86 -1.69 12.20
CA GLU A 48 -27.09 -0.24 12.25
C GLU A 48 -26.28 0.54 11.21
N THR A 49 -25.27 -0.07 10.58
CA THR A 49 -24.38 0.59 9.64
C THR A 49 -25.04 0.84 8.27
N PRO A 50 -24.58 1.86 7.52
CA PRO A 50 -25.00 2.06 6.13
C PRO A 50 -24.68 0.87 5.24
N GLU A 51 -23.57 0.15 5.50
CA GLU A 51 -23.18 -1.02 4.69
C GLU A 51 -24.20 -2.14 4.79
N TYR A 52 -24.67 -2.46 6.00
CA TYR A 52 -25.72 -3.46 6.14
C TYR A 52 -27.02 -3.00 5.48
N ARG A 53 -27.47 -1.77 5.76
CA ARG A 53 -28.75 -1.26 5.25
C ARG A 53 -28.81 -1.15 3.73
N LEU A 54 -27.70 -0.78 3.07
CA LEU A 54 -27.68 -0.47 1.64
C LEU A 54 -27.16 -1.62 0.77
N ARG A 55 -26.36 -2.56 1.35
CA ARG A 55 -25.70 -3.62 0.57
C ARG A 55 -25.93 -5.02 1.10
N ASN A 56 -25.97 -5.20 2.41
CA ASN A 56 -25.93 -6.50 3.06
C ASN A 56 -27.18 -6.77 3.92
N HIS A 57 -28.34 -6.17 3.57
CA HIS A 57 -29.58 -6.22 4.35
C HIS A 57 -30.08 -7.65 4.60
N ASP A 58 -29.74 -8.60 3.73
CA ASP A 58 -30.10 -10.03 3.88
C ASP A 58 -28.99 -10.89 4.50
N MET A 59 -27.89 -10.24 4.98
CA MET A 59 -26.76 -10.99 5.53
C MET A 59 -27.16 -11.71 6.82
N THR A 60 -26.82 -12.98 6.89
CA THR A 60 -26.97 -13.81 8.08
C THR A 60 -25.83 -13.59 9.07
N LEU A 61 -25.99 -14.06 10.33
CA LEU A 61 -24.90 -14.04 11.32
C LEU A 61 -23.67 -14.80 10.82
N GLU A 62 -23.83 -15.91 10.10
CA GLU A 62 -22.69 -16.65 9.54
C GLU A 62 -21.98 -15.87 8.42
N GLY A 63 -22.72 -15.18 7.57
CA GLY A 63 -22.14 -14.26 6.59
C GLY A 63 -21.36 -13.12 7.26
N PHE A 64 -21.91 -12.55 8.34
CA PHE A 64 -21.24 -11.52 9.14
C PHE A 64 -19.95 -12.04 9.78
N LYS A 65 -19.92 -13.23 10.36
CA LYS A 65 -18.70 -13.86 10.90
C LYS A 65 -17.60 -13.93 9.82
N GLY A 66 -17.97 -14.24 8.58
CA GLY A 66 -17.02 -14.29 7.45
C GLY A 66 -16.29 -12.96 7.21
N ILE A 67 -17.02 -11.85 7.11
CA ILE A 67 -16.42 -10.52 6.92
C ILE A 67 -15.71 -10.02 8.19
N PHE A 68 -16.24 -10.34 9.38
CA PHE A 68 -15.63 -9.99 10.66
C PHE A 68 -14.21 -10.57 10.79
N TRP A 69 -14.00 -11.83 10.44
CA TRP A 69 -12.68 -12.47 10.59
C TRP A 69 -11.61 -11.86 9.69
N TRP A 70 -11.95 -11.37 8.50
CA TRP A 70 -11.02 -10.62 7.65
C TRP A 70 -10.57 -9.31 8.31
N GLU A 71 -11.50 -8.51 8.79
CA GLU A 71 -11.18 -7.25 9.45
C GLU A 71 -10.48 -7.45 10.79
N TYR A 72 -10.95 -8.42 11.58
CA TYR A 72 -10.31 -8.79 12.86
C TYR A 72 -8.87 -9.24 12.65
N GLY A 73 -8.63 -10.14 11.70
CA GLY A 73 -7.29 -10.61 11.36
C GLY A 73 -6.35 -9.48 10.94
N HIS A 74 -6.83 -8.53 10.13
CA HIS A 74 -6.09 -7.32 9.76
C HIS A 74 -5.75 -6.47 10.99
N ARG A 75 -6.74 -6.18 11.86
CA ARG A 75 -6.54 -5.39 13.09
C ARG A 75 -5.62 -6.11 14.08
N LEU A 76 -5.75 -7.43 14.24
CA LEU A 76 -4.90 -8.24 15.11
C LEU A 76 -3.45 -8.25 14.62
N LEU A 77 -3.24 -8.46 13.31
CA LEU A 77 -1.90 -8.42 12.71
C LEU A 77 -1.22 -7.07 12.95
N GLY A 78 -1.96 -5.96 12.86
CA GLY A 78 -1.44 -4.63 13.18
C GLY A 78 -0.94 -4.51 14.62
N ARG A 79 -1.71 -5.03 15.60
CA ARG A 79 -1.31 -5.08 17.02
C ARG A 79 -0.06 -5.93 17.22
N VAL A 80 -0.02 -7.11 16.60
CA VAL A 80 1.13 -8.02 16.70
C VAL A 80 2.39 -7.36 16.12
N ILE A 81 2.30 -6.69 14.97
CA ILE A 81 3.42 -5.93 14.38
C ILE A 81 3.92 -4.86 15.37
N GLY A 82 3.00 -4.13 15.99
CA GLY A 82 3.34 -3.12 16.99
C GLY A 82 4.10 -3.71 18.18
N LEU A 83 3.64 -4.83 18.73
CA LEU A 83 4.29 -5.52 19.85
C LEU A 83 5.65 -6.13 19.46
N VAL A 84 5.73 -6.79 18.31
CA VAL A 84 6.98 -7.38 17.79
C VAL A 84 8.04 -6.32 17.51
N PHE A 85 7.64 -5.10 17.18
CA PHE A 85 8.56 -3.98 17.06
C PHE A 85 8.92 -3.37 18.42
N LEU A 86 7.91 -3.06 19.25
CA LEU A 86 8.07 -2.30 20.49
C LEU A 86 8.88 -3.07 21.55
N LEU A 87 8.56 -4.35 21.78
CA LEU A 87 9.19 -5.12 22.86
C LEU A 87 10.70 -5.26 22.67
N PRO A 88 11.22 -5.70 21.49
CA PRO A 88 12.67 -5.71 21.25
C PRO A 88 13.29 -4.32 21.27
N PHE A 89 12.59 -3.29 20.74
CA PHE A 89 13.09 -1.94 20.75
C PHE A 89 13.34 -1.42 22.16
N LEU A 90 12.37 -1.56 23.06
CA LEU A 90 12.50 -1.18 24.48
C LEU A 90 13.58 -1.97 25.18
N TRP A 91 13.64 -3.30 24.94
CA TRP A 91 14.68 -4.16 25.54
C TRP A 91 16.08 -3.74 25.10
N PHE A 92 16.30 -3.49 23.80
CA PHE A 92 17.61 -3.06 23.29
C PHE A 92 17.99 -1.67 23.79
N ILE A 93 17.03 -0.73 23.94
CA ILE A 93 17.27 0.58 24.55
C ILE A 93 17.67 0.43 26.02
N ALA A 94 16.91 -0.34 26.81
CA ALA A 94 17.20 -0.58 28.22
C ALA A 94 18.60 -1.21 28.43
N ARG A 95 18.99 -2.09 27.51
CA ARG A 95 20.34 -2.70 27.50
C ARG A 95 21.42 -1.82 26.87
N ARG A 96 21.11 -0.59 26.47
CA ARG A 96 22.02 0.36 25.81
C ARG A 96 22.72 -0.22 24.56
N ARG A 97 22.03 -1.16 23.85
CA ARG A 97 22.58 -1.85 22.66
C ARG A 97 22.28 -1.12 21.35
N ILE A 98 21.42 -0.08 21.37
CA ILE A 98 21.10 0.73 20.20
C ILE A 98 21.85 2.06 20.31
N PRO A 99 22.70 2.42 19.33
CA PRO A 99 23.34 3.73 19.29
C PRO A 99 22.28 4.82 19.04
N ARG A 100 22.50 6.01 19.63
CA ARG A 100 21.54 7.15 19.51
C ARG A 100 21.16 7.46 18.06
N ARG A 101 22.11 7.37 17.12
CA ARG A 101 21.88 7.59 15.69
C ARG A 101 20.82 6.64 15.07
N LEU A 102 20.59 5.48 15.67
CA LEU A 102 19.60 4.49 15.23
C LEU A 102 18.33 4.55 16.07
N ALA A 103 18.42 4.91 17.35
CA ALA A 103 17.28 4.96 18.26
C ALA A 103 16.18 5.92 17.77
N TRP A 104 16.56 7.13 17.32
CA TRP A 104 15.59 8.11 16.84
C TRP A 104 14.84 7.70 15.56
N PRO A 105 15.50 7.19 14.50
CA PRO A 105 14.78 6.62 13.35
C PRO A 105 13.83 5.49 13.74
N LEU A 106 14.23 4.58 14.63
CA LEU A 106 13.36 3.48 15.10
C LEU A 106 12.17 4.01 15.92
N ALA A 107 12.38 4.97 16.81
CA ALA A 107 11.30 5.63 17.53
C ALA A 107 10.34 6.32 16.56
N GLY A 108 10.85 7.01 15.53
CA GLY A 108 10.04 7.62 14.48
C GLY A 108 9.19 6.59 13.72
N ILE A 109 9.75 5.43 13.37
CA ILE A 109 9.00 4.33 12.73
C ILE A 109 7.88 3.83 13.65
N PHE A 110 8.14 3.70 14.95
CA PHE A 110 7.10 3.30 15.91
C PHE A 110 5.96 4.31 16.00
N VAL A 111 6.29 5.61 16.05
CA VAL A 111 5.29 6.70 16.04
C VAL A 111 4.46 6.68 14.75
N LEU A 112 5.09 6.48 13.59
CA LEU A 112 4.36 6.31 12.33
C LEU A 112 3.44 5.08 12.37
N GLY A 113 3.87 3.98 13.01
CA GLY A 113 3.04 2.80 13.22
C GLY A 113 1.81 3.07 14.10
N ALA A 114 1.96 3.84 15.17
CA ALA A 114 0.84 4.27 16.00
C ALA A 114 -0.12 5.19 15.22
N LEU A 115 0.43 6.15 14.45
CA LEU A 115 -0.34 7.03 13.57
C LEU A 115 -1.10 6.22 12.50
N GLN A 116 -0.52 5.13 11.98
CA GLN A 116 -1.17 4.24 11.02
C GLN A 116 -2.48 3.67 11.56
N GLY A 117 -2.52 3.29 12.85
CA GLY A 117 -3.75 2.84 13.51
C GLY A 117 -4.81 3.96 13.58
N ALA A 118 -4.40 5.16 13.95
CA ALA A 118 -5.30 6.32 14.02
C ALA A 118 -5.86 6.72 12.64
N VAL A 119 -4.99 6.76 11.61
CA VAL A 119 -5.39 7.04 10.22
C VAL A 119 -6.31 5.94 9.69
N GLY A 120 -6.05 4.66 10.03
CA GLY A 120 -6.93 3.54 9.68
C GLY A 120 -8.34 3.69 10.27
N TRP A 121 -8.42 4.05 11.55
CA TRP A 121 -9.72 4.34 12.18
C TRP A 121 -10.41 5.56 11.55
N PHE A 122 -9.68 6.63 11.30
CA PHE A 122 -10.20 7.81 10.61
C PHE A 122 -10.75 7.48 9.21
N MET A 123 -10.13 6.52 8.52
CA MET A 123 -10.63 6.00 7.24
C MET A 123 -11.93 5.22 7.43
N VAL A 124 -11.96 4.22 8.33
CA VAL A 124 -13.14 3.39 8.59
C VAL A 124 -14.34 4.24 9.01
N LYS A 125 -14.14 5.21 9.90
CA LYS A 125 -15.20 6.12 10.36
C LYS A 125 -15.91 6.84 9.20
N SER A 126 -15.24 7.08 8.06
CA SER A 126 -15.87 7.74 6.92
C SER A 126 -16.92 6.89 6.19
N GLY A 127 -16.84 5.58 6.30
CA GLY A 127 -17.83 4.65 5.71
C GLY A 127 -18.93 4.20 6.67
N LEU A 128 -18.91 4.69 7.94
CA LEU A 128 -19.87 4.32 8.96
C LEU A 128 -20.95 5.40 9.22
N VAL A 129 -20.93 6.52 8.48
CA VAL A 129 -21.87 7.63 8.74
C VAL A 129 -23.06 7.55 7.77
N ASP A 130 -22.91 7.92 6.51
CA ASP A 130 -24.00 8.02 5.56
C ASP A 130 -23.88 7.06 4.36
N ASP A 131 -22.67 6.79 3.92
CA ASP A 131 -22.36 6.00 2.72
C ASP A 131 -21.35 4.90 3.09
N PRO A 132 -21.57 3.63 2.71
CA PRO A 132 -20.65 2.52 3.00
C PRO A 132 -19.36 2.57 2.17
N ARG A 133 -19.06 3.68 1.53
CA ARG A 133 -17.80 3.94 0.83
C ARG A 133 -16.84 4.72 1.72
N VAL A 134 -15.69 4.14 2.01
CA VAL A 134 -14.63 4.90 2.69
C VAL A 134 -14.13 6.02 1.78
N SER A 135 -13.79 7.17 2.36
CA SER A 135 -13.21 8.30 1.62
C SER A 135 -11.97 7.85 0.84
N SER A 136 -11.94 8.12 -0.45
CA SER A 136 -10.81 7.80 -1.35
C SER A 136 -9.50 8.44 -0.88
N VAL A 137 -9.55 9.68 -0.39
CA VAL A 137 -8.40 10.40 0.16
C VAL A 137 -7.90 9.72 1.44
N ARG A 138 -8.81 9.35 2.36
CA ARG A 138 -8.41 8.67 3.62
C ARG A 138 -7.83 7.28 3.36
N LEU A 139 -8.34 6.55 2.36
CA LEU A 139 -7.77 5.28 1.91
C LEU A 139 -6.36 5.48 1.35
N ALA A 140 -6.15 6.48 0.48
CA ALA A 140 -4.85 6.80 -0.08
C ALA A 140 -3.85 7.22 1.01
N MET A 141 -4.29 7.99 2.02
CA MET A 141 -3.46 8.37 3.18
C MET A 141 -3.05 7.13 3.99
N HIS A 142 -3.99 6.23 4.29
CA HIS A 142 -3.73 5.01 5.06
C HIS A 142 -2.76 4.08 4.32
N LEU A 143 -2.98 3.83 3.03
CA LEU A 143 -2.09 3.01 2.22
C LEU A 143 -0.72 3.68 2.03
N GLY A 144 -0.68 4.98 1.76
CA GLY A 144 0.56 5.74 1.61
C GLY A 144 1.42 5.70 2.87
N LEU A 145 0.81 5.91 4.04
CA LEU A 145 1.51 5.81 5.32
C LEU A 145 2.06 4.40 5.57
N ALA A 146 1.30 3.33 5.21
CA ALA A 146 1.78 1.95 5.31
C ALA A 146 3.04 1.73 4.43
N PHE A 147 3.06 2.26 3.20
CA PHE A 147 4.23 2.18 2.31
C PHE A 147 5.41 3.00 2.82
N LEU A 148 5.18 4.16 3.45
CA LEU A 148 6.25 4.96 4.09
C LEU A 148 6.87 4.23 5.28
N ILE A 149 6.05 3.61 6.13
CA ILE A 149 6.53 2.75 7.23
C ILE A 149 7.36 1.61 6.68
N TYR A 150 6.84 0.91 5.66
CA TYR A 150 7.52 -0.19 5.00
C TYR A 150 8.87 0.24 4.41
N ALA A 151 8.92 1.34 3.67
CA ALA A 151 10.14 1.89 3.09
C ALA A 151 11.16 2.28 4.17
N SER A 152 10.70 2.90 5.27
CA SER A 152 11.57 3.31 6.38
C SER A 152 12.19 2.10 7.09
N MET A 153 11.39 1.06 7.36
CA MET A 153 11.88 -0.19 7.92
C MET A 153 12.88 -0.90 6.99
N LEU A 154 12.53 -1.00 5.70
CA LEU A 154 13.40 -1.60 4.69
C LEU A 154 14.72 -0.82 4.57
N TRP A 155 14.67 0.51 4.54
CA TRP A 155 15.85 1.36 4.46
C TRP A 155 16.80 1.17 5.64
N VAL A 156 16.26 1.12 6.87
CA VAL A 156 17.04 0.86 8.08
C VAL A 156 17.63 -0.54 8.05
N ALA A 157 16.83 -1.55 7.70
CA ALA A 157 17.28 -2.94 7.63
C ALA A 157 18.42 -3.12 6.60
N LEU A 158 18.25 -2.59 5.38
CA LEU A 158 19.30 -2.61 4.36
C LEU A 158 20.56 -1.84 4.81
N GLY A 159 20.39 -0.77 5.59
CA GLY A 159 21.50 -0.01 6.14
C GLY A 159 22.30 -0.74 7.22
N LEU A 160 21.64 -1.65 7.97
CA LEU A 160 22.28 -2.51 8.96
C LEU A 160 22.96 -3.72 8.33
N LEU A 161 22.35 -4.27 7.25
CA LEU A 161 22.86 -5.47 6.59
C LEU A 161 24.00 -5.19 5.62
N TYR A 162 23.99 -4.00 5.00
CA TYR A 162 24.88 -3.71 3.89
C TYR A 162 25.59 -2.36 4.05
N GLY A 163 26.90 -2.37 3.82
CA GLY A 163 27.71 -1.15 3.65
C GLY A 163 27.27 -0.32 2.43
N ARG A 164 27.94 0.80 2.23
CA ARG A 164 27.74 1.66 1.06
C ARG A 164 28.59 1.17 -0.10
N GLU A 165 28.08 1.31 -1.31
CA GLU A 165 28.82 1.08 -2.56
C GLU A 165 29.07 2.40 -3.28
N PRO A 166 30.21 2.55 -3.97
CA PRO A 166 30.44 3.72 -4.81
C PRO A 166 29.34 3.85 -5.87
N ALA A 167 28.76 5.04 -5.99
CA ALA A 167 27.70 5.26 -6.97
C ALA A 167 27.83 6.66 -7.61
N LYS A 168 27.53 6.73 -8.91
CA LYS A 168 27.44 7.99 -9.64
C LYS A 168 26.24 8.79 -9.13
N VAL A 169 26.44 10.08 -8.81
CA VAL A 169 25.39 10.98 -8.26
C VAL A 169 24.12 10.99 -9.13
N GLY A 170 24.26 10.98 -10.47
CA GLY A 170 23.13 10.98 -11.39
C GLY A 170 22.27 9.70 -11.27
N LEU A 171 22.90 8.53 -11.12
CA LEU A 171 22.16 7.27 -10.91
C LEU A 171 21.44 7.26 -9.55
N ALA A 172 22.07 7.77 -8.50
CA ALA A 172 21.46 7.88 -7.17
C ALA A 172 20.24 8.79 -7.16
N ARG A 173 20.27 9.92 -7.89
CA ARG A 173 19.13 10.82 -8.05
C ARG A 173 18.00 10.13 -8.84
N GLY A 174 18.34 9.51 -9.97
CA GLY A 174 17.36 8.79 -10.80
C GLY A 174 16.66 7.66 -10.03
N ALA A 175 17.40 6.85 -9.26
CA ALA A 175 16.83 5.76 -8.47
C ALA A 175 15.88 6.29 -7.37
N ARG A 176 16.22 7.40 -6.70
CA ARG A 176 15.33 8.04 -5.73
C ARG A 176 14.08 8.63 -6.37
N ALA A 177 14.22 9.29 -7.52
CA ALA A 177 13.08 9.80 -8.28
C ALA A 177 12.16 8.67 -8.73
N LEU A 178 12.72 7.54 -9.19
CA LEU A 178 11.93 6.36 -9.56
C LEU A 178 11.20 5.76 -8.35
N ALA A 179 11.86 5.63 -7.19
CA ALA A 179 11.19 5.14 -5.98
C ALA A 179 10.05 6.05 -5.54
N ALA A 180 10.23 7.38 -5.63
CA ALA A 180 9.17 8.36 -5.37
C ALA A 180 8.02 8.24 -6.39
N LEU A 181 8.33 8.03 -7.68
CA LEU A 181 7.32 7.86 -8.72
C LEU A 181 6.52 6.56 -8.54
N VAL A 182 7.17 5.47 -8.14
CA VAL A 182 6.49 4.21 -7.78
C VAL A 182 5.59 4.41 -6.55
N PHE A 183 6.01 5.22 -5.57
CA PHE A 183 5.14 5.57 -4.45
C PHE A 183 3.89 6.35 -4.91
N VAL A 184 4.04 7.33 -5.80
CA VAL A 184 2.91 8.05 -6.41
C VAL A 184 1.99 7.10 -7.18
N MET A 185 2.56 6.10 -7.87
CA MET A 185 1.78 5.05 -8.55
C MET A 185 0.93 4.23 -7.57
N VAL A 186 1.47 3.91 -6.39
CA VAL A 186 0.70 3.23 -5.34
C VAL A 186 -0.47 4.08 -4.88
N LEU A 187 -0.28 5.39 -4.68
CA LEU A 187 -1.37 6.30 -4.32
C LEU A 187 -2.43 6.40 -5.43
N SER A 188 -2.00 6.47 -6.69
CA SER A 188 -2.90 6.42 -7.85
C SER A 188 -3.73 5.13 -7.85
N GLY A 189 -3.10 3.96 -7.55
CA GLY A 189 -3.79 2.68 -7.39
C GLY A 189 -4.82 2.67 -6.25
N ALA A 190 -4.54 3.39 -5.16
CA ALA A 190 -5.49 3.55 -4.06
C ALA A 190 -6.77 4.30 -4.52
N PHE A 191 -6.63 5.34 -5.34
CA PHE A 191 -7.80 6.04 -5.91
C PHE A 191 -8.57 5.15 -6.90
N VAL A 192 -7.88 4.41 -7.80
CA VAL A 192 -8.55 3.42 -8.68
C VAL A 192 -9.35 2.43 -7.84
N ALA A 193 -8.75 1.91 -6.77
CA ALA A 193 -9.41 0.98 -5.88
C ALA A 193 -10.59 1.64 -5.13
N ALA A 194 -10.43 2.85 -4.58
CA ALA A 194 -11.43 3.53 -3.76
C ALA A 194 -12.75 3.77 -4.48
N ILE A 195 -12.69 4.26 -5.71
CA ILE A 195 -13.87 4.61 -6.50
C ILE A 195 -14.28 3.52 -7.50
N HIS A 196 -13.68 2.32 -7.40
CA HIS A 196 -13.96 1.19 -8.31
C HIS A 196 -13.69 1.50 -9.79
N ALA A 197 -12.74 2.39 -10.09
CA ALA A 197 -12.43 2.81 -11.46
C ALA A 197 -11.95 1.65 -12.36
N GLY A 198 -11.48 0.54 -11.80
CA GLY A 198 -11.11 -0.67 -12.55
C GLY A 198 -12.26 -1.34 -13.30
N TYR A 199 -13.50 -0.98 -13.03
CA TYR A 199 -14.68 -1.50 -13.73
C TYR A 199 -15.18 -0.59 -14.86
N ALA A 200 -14.66 0.65 -14.98
CA ALA A 200 -15.18 1.63 -15.93
C ALA A 200 -14.81 1.33 -17.39
N TYR A 201 -13.51 1.06 -17.65
CA TYR A 201 -12.98 0.82 -18.99
C TYR A 201 -12.18 -0.48 -18.99
N ASN A 202 -12.75 -1.56 -19.47
CA ASN A 202 -12.14 -2.89 -19.43
C ASN A 202 -11.51 -3.31 -20.77
N THR A 203 -10.95 -2.35 -21.50
CA THR A 203 -10.21 -2.55 -22.75
C THR A 203 -8.76 -2.07 -22.61
N PHE A 204 -7.86 -2.58 -23.44
CA PHE A 204 -6.44 -2.22 -23.47
C PHE A 204 -5.89 -2.42 -24.90
N PRO A 205 -5.03 -1.53 -25.44
CA PRO A 205 -4.43 -0.36 -24.79
C PRO A 205 -5.37 0.86 -24.70
N LEU A 206 -6.39 0.94 -25.53
CA LEU A 206 -7.36 2.03 -25.55
C LEU A 206 -8.39 1.91 -24.41
N MET A 207 -9.06 3.01 -24.10
CA MET A 207 -10.17 3.10 -23.16
C MET A 207 -11.47 3.18 -23.98
N ASP A 208 -12.10 2.02 -24.21
CA ASP A 208 -13.30 1.84 -25.06
C ASP A 208 -13.14 2.51 -26.45
N GLY A 209 -12.00 2.22 -27.10
CA GLY A 209 -11.68 2.74 -28.44
C GLY A 209 -11.00 4.12 -28.44
N SER A 210 -10.96 4.85 -27.34
CA SER A 210 -10.34 6.16 -27.23
C SER A 210 -8.98 6.12 -26.55
N LEU A 211 -8.01 6.91 -27.02
CA LEU A 211 -6.73 7.09 -26.33
C LEU A 211 -6.92 7.91 -25.05
N ILE A 212 -7.73 8.97 -25.15
CA ILE A 212 -8.15 9.81 -24.04
C ILE A 212 -9.68 9.71 -23.99
N PRO A 213 -10.25 9.19 -22.87
CA PRO A 213 -11.71 9.05 -22.77
C PRO A 213 -12.38 10.42 -22.74
N PRO A 214 -13.54 10.59 -23.38
CA PRO A 214 -14.22 11.88 -23.45
C PRO A 214 -14.70 12.40 -22.08
N GLU A 215 -14.90 11.50 -21.11
CA GLU A 215 -15.35 11.85 -19.76
C GLU A 215 -14.24 12.36 -18.84
N ILE A 216 -13.01 12.52 -19.36
CA ILE A 216 -11.90 13.04 -18.56
C ILE A 216 -12.17 14.52 -18.18
N LEU A 217 -11.89 14.85 -16.92
CA LEU A 217 -12.01 16.22 -16.37
C LEU A 217 -13.41 16.84 -16.41
N MET A 218 -14.48 16.05 -16.42
CA MET A 218 -15.87 16.54 -16.49
C MET A 218 -16.47 16.99 -15.14
N ILE A 219 -15.78 16.81 -14.02
CA ILE A 219 -16.27 17.20 -12.69
C ILE A 219 -15.72 18.58 -12.31
N ASP A 220 -16.58 19.47 -11.85
CA ASP A 220 -16.18 20.74 -11.26
C ASP A 220 -16.12 20.67 -9.73
N PRO A 221 -15.14 21.31 -9.10
CA PRO A 221 -13.95 21.94 -9.69
C PRO A 221 -12.98 20.89 -10.27
N TRP A 222 -12.22 21.26 -11.31
CA TRP A 222 -11.41 20.34 -12.15
C TRP A 222 -10.52 19.36 -11.37
N TRP A 223 -9.97 19.75 -10.22
CA TRP A 223 -9.10 18.91 -9.39
C TRP A 223 -9.84 17.72 -8.75
N MET A 224 -11.17 17.80 -8.59
CA MET A 224 -12.00 16.70 -8.09
C MET A 224 -11.96 15.46 -9.00
N ASN A 225 -11.65 15.65 -10.28
CA ASN A 225 -11.54 14.54 -11.24
C ASN A 225 -10.45 13.54 -10.85
N PHE A 226 -9.35 13.98 -10.26
CA PHE A 226 -8.25 13.08 -9.82
C PHE A 226 -8.63 12.19 -8.62
N VAL A 227 -9.78 12.43 -8.02
CA VAL A 227 -10.24 11.74 -6.81
C VAL A 227 -11.57 11.02 -7.02
N HIS A 228 -12.47 11.57 -7.84
CA HIS A 228 -13.86 11.13 -7.98
C HIS A 228 -14.27 10.73 -9.41
N ASN A 229 -13.52 11.10 -10.43
CA ASN A 229 -13.85 10.73 -11.81
C ASN A 229 -13.15 9.42 -12.21
N MET A 230 -13.92 8.38 -12.48
CA MET A 230 -13.39 7.04 -12.81
C MET A 230 -12.53 7.06 -14.09
N ALA A 231 -12.93 7.84 -15.10
CA ALA A 231 -12.18 7.97 -16.35
C ALA A 231 -10.82 8.62 -16.11
N THR A 232 -10.78 9.76 -15.43
CA THR A 232 -9.54 10.48 -15.10
C THR A 232 -8.60 9.65 -14.24
N VAL A 233 -9.12 9.06 -13.15
CA VAL A 233 -8.32 8.27 -12.22
C VAL A 233 -7.71 7.05 -12.92
N GLN A 234 -8.49 6.34 -13.74
CA GLN A 234 -7.98 5.18 -14.47
C GLN A 234 -6.97 5.59 -15.56
N PHE A 235 -7.25 6.68 -16.31
CA PHE A 235 -6.34 7.22 -17.31
C PHE A 235 -4.99 7.62 -16.72
N VAL A 236 -5.01 8.36 -15.60
CA VAL A 236 -3.79 8.78 -14.88
C VAL A 236 -2.99 7.55 -14.41
N HIS A 237 -3.67 6.54 -13.87
CA HIS A 237 -3.02 5.30 -13.41
C HIS A 237 -2.32 4.56 -14.57
N ARG A 238 -2.98 4.40 -15.72
CA ARG A 238 -2.39 3.77 -16.91
C ARG A 238 -1.22 4.56 -17.47
N THR A 239 -1.36 5.89 -17.60
CA THR A 239 -0.32 6.78 -18.11
C THR A 239 0.91 6.74 -17.19
N LEU A 240 0.70 6.80 -15.88
CA LEU A 240 1.77 6.72 -14.90
C LEU A 240 2.50 5.37 -14.96
N ALA A 241 1.77 4.26 -15.19
CA ALA A 241 2.38 2.94 -15.38
C ALA A 241 3.32 2.91 -16.61
N MET A 242 2.90 3.53 -17.74
CA MET A 242 3.76 3.62 -18.95
C MET A 242 5.00 4.49 -18.68
N VAL A 243 4.85 5.62 -18.02
CA VAL A 243 5.98 6.49 -17.64
C VAL A 243 6.97 5.74 -16.75
N ILE A 244 6.46 5.01 -15.75
CA ILE A 244 7.30 4.19 -14.87
C ILE A 244 8.01 3.08 -15.64
N ALA A 245 7.34 2.39 -16.57
CA ALA A 245 7.94 1.36 -17.39
C ALA A 245 9.15 1.90 -18.20
N MET A 246 8.98 3.04 -18.84
CA MET A 246 10.07 3.72 -19.57
C MET A 246 11.21 4.12 -18.63
N PHE A 247 10.88 4.66 -17.47
CA PHE A 247 11.88 5.08 -16.49
C PHE A 247 12.63 3.88 -15.88
N VAL A 248 11.93 2.77 -15.59
CA VAL A 248 12.55 1.50 -15.15
C VAL A 248 13.51 0.99 -16.21
N ALA A 249 13.11 0.94 -17.49
CA ALA A 249 13.97 0.51 -18.59
C ALA A 249 15.23 1.39 -18.73
N LEU A 250 15.07 2.72 -18.64
CA LEU A 250 16.18 3.67 -18.69
C LEU A 250 17.17 3.49 -17.52
N ILE A 251 16.66 3.40 -16.29
CA ILE A 251 17.50 3.23 -15.09
C ILE A 251 18.17 1.85 -15.12
N TRP A 252 17.44 0.80 -15.47
CA TRP A 252 17.99 -0.54 -15.64
C TRP A 252 19.16 -0.57 -16.61
N TRP A 253 18.99 0.03 -17.81
CA TRP A 253 20.05 0.13 -18.81
C TRP A 253 21.27 0.90 -18.28
N ARG A 254 21.07 2.09 -17.69
CA ARG A 254 22.14 2.92 -17.13
C ARG A 254 22.91 2.22 -15.99
N VAL A 255 22.19 1.50 -15.12
CA VAL A 255 22.81 0.72 -14.05
C VAL A 255 23.60 -0.44 -14.63
N ARG A 256 23.06 -1.15 -15.62
CA ARG A 256 23.73 -2.26 -16.30
C ARG A 256 25.05 -1.84 -16.95
N VAL A 257 25.11 -0.66 -17.55
CA VAL A 257 26.31 -0.14 -18.21
C VAL A 257 27.26 0.54 -17.20
N GLY A 258 26.70 1.21 -16.20
CA GLY A 258 27.45 2.11 -15.32
C GLY A 258 27.93 1.50 -14.00
N THR A 259 27.60 0.21 -13.69
CA THR A 259 27.99 -0.45 -12.44
C THR A 259 28.65 -1.82 -12.69
N PRO A 260 29.50 -2.30 -11.77
CA PRO A 260 30.10 -3.64 -11.84
C PRO A 260 29.04 -4.75 -11.91
N ARG A 261 29.40 -5.88 -12.54
CA ARG A 261 28.48 -7.03 -12.68
C ARG A 261 28.00 -7.59 -11.34
N ALA A 262 28.84 -7.61 -10.33
CA ALA A 262 28.56 -8.14 -8.99
C ALA A 262 27.96 -7.10 -8.03
N SER A 263 27.58 -5.89 -8.48
CA SER A 263 27.04 -4.86 -7.62
C SER A 263 25.60 -5.17 -7.20
N ARG A 264 25.24 -4.84 -5.96
CA ARG A 264 23.87 -4.94 -5.46
C ARG A 264 22.90 -4.05 -6.26
N ALA A 265 23.37 -2.88 -6.68
CA ALA A 265 22.58 -2.00 -7.53
C ALA A 265 22.10 -2.71 -8.81
N ARG A 266 22.99 -3.53 -9.43
CA ARG A 266 22.63 -4.28 -10.62
C ARG A 266 21.61 -5.39 -10.34
N ALA A 267 21.76 -6.10 -9.22
CA ALA A 267 20.79 -7.11 -8.78
C ALA A 267 19.41 -6.49 -8.55
N TRP A 268 19.33 -5.36 -7.82
CA TRP A 268 18.08 -4.64 -7.60
C TRP A 268 17.48 -4.09 -8.90
N ALA A 269 18.28 -3.61 -9.84
CA ALA A 269 17.80 -3.11 -11.12
C ALA A 269 17.19 -4.23 -11.97
N HIS A 270 17.80 -5.44 -12.00
CA HIS A 270 17.24 -6.60 -12.70
C HIS A 270 15.93 -7.06 -12.06
N ALA A 271 15.90 -7.17 -10.73
CA ALA A 271 14.69 -7.54 -10.00
C ALA A 271 13.56 -6.52 -10.25
N LEU A 272 13.88 -5.21 -10.21
CA LEU A 272 12.91 -4.15 -10.49
C LEU A 272 12.33 -4.26 -11.90
N ALA A 273 13.18 -4.46 -12.92
CA ALA A 273 12.73 -4.61 -14.31
C ALA A 273 11.83 -5.84 -14.47
N GLY A 274 12.21 -6.99 -13.88
CA GLY A 274 11.42 -8.22 -13.93
C GLY A 274 10.07 -8.08 -13.23
N PHE A 275 10.06 -7.58 -11.98
CA PHE A 275 8.81 -7.39 -11.24
C PHE A 275 7.93 -6.31 -11.86
N ALA A 276 8.49 -5.24 -12.43
CA ALA A 276 7.71 -4.22 -13.13
C ALA A 276 7.02 -4.79 -14.39
N ALA A 277 7.72 -5.62 -15.18
CA ALA A 277 7.13 -6.28 -16.34
C ALA A 277 5.97 -7.21 -15.91
N ILE A 278 6.17 -8.05 -14.91
CA ILE A 278 5.12 -8.93 -14.35
C ILE A 278 3.94 -8.08 -13.83
N GLN A 279 4.22 -7.01 -13.11
CA GLN A 279 3.20 -6.13 -12.53
C GLN A 279 2.31 -5.49 -13.60
N ILE A 280 2.89 -5.06 -14.71
CA ILE A 280 2.14 -4.51 -15.85
C ILE A 280 1.24 -5.59 -16.47
N CYS A 281 1.77 -6.78 -16.73
CA CYS A 281 0.97 -7.90 -17.27
C CYS A 281 -0.18 -8.27 -16.35
N VAL A 282 0.07 -8.39 -15.04
CA VAL A 282 -0.97 -8.66 -14.04
C VAL A 282 -1.98 -7.52 -13.97
N GLY A 283 -1.55 -6.26 -14.06
CA GLY A 283 -2.44 -5.10 -14.09
C GLY A 283 -3.37 -5.11 -15.30
N ILE A 284 -2.84 -5.40 -16.49
CA ILE A 284 -3.62 -5.54 -17.73
C ILE A 284 -4.61 -6.70 -17.59
N ALA A 285 -4.17 -7.86 -17.10
CA ALA A 285 -5.05 -9.02 -16.89
C ALA A 285 -6.16 -8.70 -15.88
N THR A 286 -5.82 -8.05 -14.76
CA THR A 286 -6.79 -7.61 -13.75
C THR A 286 -7.88 -6.73 -14.36
N LEU A 287 -7.47 -5.80 -15.21
CA LEU A 287 -8.38 -4.89 -15.88
C LEU A 287 -9.29 -5.61 -16.90
N LEU A 288 -8.71 -6.38 -17.82
CA LEU A 288 -9.44 -7.07 -18.90
C LEU A 288 -10.42 -8.11 -18.36
N MET A 289 -10.10 -8.74 -17.23
CA MET A 289 -10.94 -9.72 -16.54
C MET A 289 -11.92 -9.08 -15.53
N ARG A 290 -12.09 -7.76 -15.53
CA ARG A 290 -13.00 -7.03 -14.63
C ARG A 290 -12.72 -7.26 -13.15
N VAL A 291 -11.45 -7.10 -12.77
CA VAL A 291 -10.96 -7.06 -11.38
C VAL A 291 -11.31 -8.33 -10.54
N PRO A 292 -11.01 -9.55 -11.02
CA PRO A 292 -11.25 -10.73 -10.20
C PRO A 292 -10.37 -10.69 -8.95
N LEU A 293 -10.93 -11.15 -7.83
CA LEU A 293 -10.31 -11.07 -6.50
C LEU A 293 -8.85 -11.61 -6.46
N PRO A 294 -8.53 -12.78 -7.02
CA PRO A 294 -7.16 -13.29 -7.00
C PRO A 294 -6.17 -12.38 -7.75
N LEU A 295 -6.53 -11.90 -8.94
CA LEU A 295 -5.67 -11.01 -9.72
C LEU A 295 -5.49 -9.64 -9.06
N ALA A 296 -6.53 -9.08 -8.48
CA ALA A 296 -6.45 -7.82 -7.73
C ALA A 296 -5.52 -7.96 -6.51
N ALA A 297 -5.58 -9.09 -5.79
CA ALA A 297 -4.69 -9.39 -4.67
C ALA A 297 -3.22 -9.55 -5.13
N ILE A 298 -2.99 -10.29 -6.22
CA ILE A 298 -1.66 -10.48 -6.80
C ILE A 298 -1.11 -9.14 -7.31
N HIS A 299 -1.94 -8.31 -7.96
CA HIS A 299 -1.55 -6.98 -8.42
C HIS A 299 -1.13 -6.07 -7.25
N GLN A 300 -1.84 -6.11 -6.14
CA GLN A 300 -1.47 -5.35 -4.95
C GLN A 300 -0.16 -5.88 -4.31
N ALA A 301 0.00 -7.19 -4.19
CA ALA A 301 1.23 -7.79 -3.67
C ALA A 301 2.44 -7.47 -4.58
N GLY A 302 2.26 -7.54 -5.89
CA GLY A 302 3.26 -7.17 -6.89
C GLY A 302 3.69 -5.71 -6.80
N ALA A 303 2.76 -4.79 -6.51
CA ALA A 303 3.09 -3.38 -6.28
C ALA A 303 4.05 -3.20 -5.10
N VAL A 304 3.90 -3.96 -4.02
CA VAL A 304 4.84 -3.94 -2.88
C VAL A 304 6.22 -4.47 -3.30
N LEU A 305 6.29 -5.52 -4.14
CA LEU A 305 7.56 -6.05 -4.64
C LEU A 305 8.28 -5.05 -5.56
N VAL A 306 7.57 -4.40 -6.47
CA VAL A 306 8.14 -3.34 -7.33
C VAL A 306 8.68 -2.20 -6.47
N PHE A 307 7.91 -1.76 -5.47
CA PHE A 307 8.32 -0.71 -4.54
C PHE A 307 9.55 -1.13 -3.71
N THR A 308 9.57 -2.38 -3.23
CA THR A 308 10.73 -2.96 -2.53
C THR A 308 12.00 -2.86 -3.37
N CYS A 309 11.92 -3.27 -4.64
CA CYS A 309 13.06 -3.21 -5.55
C CYS A 309 13.48 -1.77 -5.85
N ALA A 310 12.54 -0.84 -6.00
CA ALA A 310 12.84 0.56 -6.23
C ALA A 310 13.55 1.20 -5.02
N VAL A 311 13.08 0.94 -3.80
CA VAL A 311 13.72 1.38 -2.54
C VAL A 311 15.08 0.70 -2.37
N GLY A 312 15.19 -0.60 -2.65
CA GLY A 312 16.45 -1.36 -2.60
C GLY A 312 17.50 -0.81 -3.56
N LEU A 313 17.09 -0.47 -4.80
CA LEU A 313 17.95 0.17 -5.79
C LEU A 313 18.40 1.57 -5.32
N ALA A 314 17.48 2.39 -4.82
CA ALA A 314 17.79 3.72 -4.29
C ALA A 314 18.76 3.65 -3.10
N HIS A 315 18.59 2.63 -2.25
CA HIS A 315 19.48 2.39 -1.12
C HIS A 315 20.87 1.91 -1.59
N ALA A 316 20.97 0.99 -2.54
CA ALA A 316 22.24 0.50 -3.08
C ALA A 316 23.05 1.62 -3.75
N LEU A 317 22.36 2.56 -4.41
CA LEU A 317 22.99 3.70 -5.11
C LEU A 317 23.15 4.96 -4.24
N ARG A 318 22.94 4.89 -2.90
CA ARG A 318 22.97 6.08 -2.03
C ARG A 318 24.34 6.77 -1.93
N GLY A 319 25.42 6.10 -2.38
CA GLY A 319 26.77 6.62 -2.40
C GLY A 319 27.39 6.87 -1.02
N ASP A 320 28.71 6.97 -0.94
CA ASP A 320 29.34 7.62 0.19
C ASP A 320 29.13 9.13 0.05
N ARG A 321 28.48 9.75 1.02
CA ARG A 321 28.74 11.17 1.26
C ARG A 321 30.16 11.16 1.83
N GLY A 322 31.14 11.49 0.98
CA GLY A 322 32.49 11.70 1.46
C GLY A 322 32.43 12.71 2.59
N LEU A 323 32.41 12.24 3.79
CA LEU A 323 32.98 12.96 4.92
C LEU A 323 34.47 12.75 4.73
N HIS A 324 35.08 13.51 3.82
CA HIS A 324 36.47 13.79 3.96
C HIS A 324 36.61 14.58 5.25
N PRO A 325 37.63 14.22 6.06
CA PRO A 325 37.87 14.80 7.39
C PRO A 325 38.09 16.28 7.35
#